data_35cca36c8faa77ee9c90769f8f4141c1
#
_entry.id   35cca36c8faa77ee9c90769f8f4141c1
#
_cell.length_a   1.000
_cell.length_b   1.000
_cell.length_c   1.000
_cell.angle_alpha   90.00
_cell.angle_beta   90.00
_cell.angle_gamma   90.00
#
_symmetry.space_group_name_H-M   'P 1'
#
loop_
_entity.id
_entity.type
_entity.pdbx_description
1 polymer ?
#
loop_
_entity_poly.entity_id
_entity_poly.type
_entity_poly.pdbx_seq_one_letter_code
_entity_poly.pdbx_strand_id
1 'polypeptide(L)'
;MGTFTASLRAIGDVRGLPATVEIADGRMSIEAGSTHIGEWALADIHIEPIPTGYRVAAEGEQILVELKDIDGFADALAQNARKTRFR
;
A
#
# COMPACT_ATOMS: atom_id res chain seq x y z
N MET A 1 1.38 -9.15 9.80
CA MET A 1 0.79 -9.60 8.53
C MET A 1 -0.62 -9.07 8.42
N GLY A 2 -0.94 -8.43 7.31
CA GLY A 2 -2.26 -7.87 7.13
C GLY A 2 -2.64 -7.79 5.67
N THR A 3 -3.87 -8.15 5.37
CA THR A 3 -4.43 -8.08 4.02
C THR A 3 -5.59 -7.09 4.06
N PHE A 4 -5.61 -6.15 3.12
CA PHE A 4 -6.56 -5.06 3.13
C PHE A 4 -7.23 -4.90 1.78
N THR A 5 -8.55 -4.69 1.82
CA THR A 5 -9.29 -4.35 0.61
C THR A 5 -9.08 -2.87 0.33
N ALA A 6 -8.75 -2.56 -0.90
CA ALA A 6 -8.41 -1.20 -1.29
C ALA A 6 -8.96 -0.86 -2.66
N SER A 7 -8.91 0.41 -2.99
CA SER A 7 -9.19 0.91 -4.32
C SER A 7 -7.97 1.67 -4.78
N LEU A 8 -7.40 1.29 -5.91
CA LEU A 8 -6.24 1.94 -6.48
C LEU A 8 -6.69 3.01 -7.47
N ARG A 9 -6.03 4.16 -7.43
CA ARG A 9 -6.37 5.24 -8.33
C ARG A 9 -5.12 5.99 -8.73
N ALA A 10 -4.93 6.19 -10.03
CA ALA A 10 -3.82 7.01 -10.51
C ALA A 10 -4.07 8.46 -10.11
N ILE A 11 -3.00 9.22 -9.91
CA ILE A 11 -3.13 10.61 -9.55
C ILE A 11 -3.78 11.37 -10.69
N GLY A 12 -4.85 12.12 -10.36
CA GLY A 12 -5.63 12.83 -11.36
C GLY A 12 -6.78 12.02 -11.95
N ASP A 13 -6.86 10.74 -11.62
CA ASP A 13 -7.93 9.89 -12.10
C ASP A 13 -9.07 9.86 -11.09
N VAL A 14 -10.30 9.75 -11.59
CA VAL A 14 -11.48 9.70 -10.71
C VAL A 14 -12.00 8.30 -10.50
N ARG A 15 -11.47 7.32 -11.21
CA ARG A 15 -11.93 5.94 -11.12
C ARG A 15 -10.97 5.10 -10.30
N GLY A 16 -11.54 4.34 -9.36
CA GLY A 16 -10.77 3.40 -8.58
C GLY A 16 -10.83 2.00 -9.17
N LEU A 17 -9.78 1.25 -8.96
CA LEU A 17 -9.69 -0.15 -9.35
C LEU A 17 -9.68 -0.99 -8.08
N PRO A 18 -10.66 -1.89 -7.90
CA PRO A 18 -10.66 -2.74 -6.69
C PRO A 18 -9.38 -3.57 -6.62
N ALA A 19 -8.79 -3.64 -5.43
CA ALA A 19 -7.52 -4.32 -5.26
C ALA A 19 -7.39 -4.83 -3.84
N THR A 20 -6.39 -5.70 -3.64
CA THR A 20 -6.01 -6.20 -2.33
C THR A 20 -4.55 -5.83 -2.10
N VAL A 21 -4.29 -5.27 -0.93
CA VAL A 21 -2.94 -4.90 -0.52
C VAL A 21 -2.55 -5.75 0.67
N GLU A 22 -1.38 -6.37 0.60
CA GLU A 22 -0.87 -7.18 1.69
C GLU A 22 0.42 -6.58 2.22
N ILE A 23 0.51 -6.45 3.54
CA ILE A 23 1.72 -5.98 4.23
C ILE A 23 2.22 -7.14 5.08
N ALA A 24 3.40 -7.63 4.78
CA ALA A 24 4.00 -8.74 5.54
C ALA A 24 5.50 -8.76 5.34
N ASP A 25 6.23 -9.07 6.39
CA ASP A 25 7.68 -9.29 6.33
C ASP A 25 8.45 -8.10 5.73
N GLY A 26 8.00 -6.90 6.04
CA GLY A 26 8.65 -5.68 5.54
C GLY A 26 8.40 -5.40 4.07
N ARG A 27 7.38 -6.02 3.47
CA ARG A 27 7.07 -5.86 2.06
C ARG A 27 5.61 -5.53 1.86
N MET A 28 5.32 -4.86 0.76
CA MET A 28 3.95 -4.57 0.34
C MET A 28 3.71 -5.22 -1.01
N SER A 29 2.63 -5.97 -1.14
CA SER A 29 2.23 -6.49 -2.44
C SER A 29 0.81 -6.04 -2.76
N ILE A 30 0.55 -5.83 -4.04
CA ILE A 30 -0.74 -5.33 -4.51
C ILE A 30 -1.21 -6.22 -5.64
N GLU A 31 -2.47 -6.65 -5.54
CA GLU A 31 -3.12 -7.45 -6.57
C GLU A 31 -4.47 -6.85 -6.90
N ALA A 32 -4.81 -6.84 -8.18
CA ALA A 32 -6.11 -6.39 -8.66
C ALA A 32 -6.76 -7.57 -9.38
N GLY A 33 -7.77 -8.16 -8.72
CA GLY A 33 -8.38 -9.38 -9.23
C GLY A 33 -7.35 -10.50 -9.22
N SER A 34 -7.13 -11.11 -10.37
CA SER A 34 -6.13 -12.15 -10.50
C SER A 34 -4.80 -11.63 -11.06
N THR A 35 -4.68 -10.30 -11.20
CA THR A 35 -3.47 -9.69 -11.76
C THR A 35 -2.59 -9.18 -10.63
N HIS A 36 -1.33 -9.62 -10.63
CA HIS A 36 -0.34 -9.13 -9.66
C HIS A 36 0.18 -7.79 -10.17
N ILE A 37 -0.08 -6.73 -9.39
CA ILE A 37 0.33 -5.38 -9.77
C ILE A 37 1.80 -5.16 -9.43
N GLY A 38 2.20 -5.55 -8.22
CA GLY A 38 3.60 -5.39 -7.84
C GLY A 38 3.84 -5.80 -6.40
N GLU A 39 5.13 -5.89 -6.06
CA GLU A 39 5.57 -6.21 -4.72
C GLU A 39 6.87 -5.45 -4.47
N TRP A 40 6.95 -4.75 -3.34
CA TRP A 40 8.11 -3.92 -3.02
C TRP A 40 8.49 -4.07 -1.57
N ALA A 41 9.79 -3.94 -1.27
CA ALA A 41 10.20 -3.77 0.11
C ALA A 41 9.74 -2.40 0.60
N LEU A 42 9.24 -2.32 1.83
CA LEU A 42 8.76 -1.03 2.36
C LEU A 42 9.88 0.02 2.39
N ALA A 43 11.12 -0.41 2.52
CA ALA A 43 12.24 0.51 2.51
C ALA A 43 12.50 1.13 1.13
N ASP A 44 11.95 0.54 0.08
CA ASP A 44 12.19 1.00 -1.29
C ASP A 44 11.07 1.89 -1.82
N ILE A 45 10.00 2.09 -1.05
CA ILE A 45 8.88 2.89 -1.49
C ILE A 45 8.63 4.02 -0.52
N HIS A 46 7.92 5.03 -0.99
CA HIS A 46 7.57 6.19 -0.18
C HIS A 46 6.06 6.18 0.03
N ILE A 47 5.63 6.25 1.28
CA ILE A 47 4.22 6.17 1.62
C ILE A 47 3.83 7.39 2.43
N GLU A 48 2.82 8.12 1.96
CA GLU A 48 2.31 9.31 2.64
C GLU A 48 0.84 9.16 2.93
N PRO A 49 0.37 9.53 4.13
CA PRO A 49 -1.05 9.48 4.43
C PRO A 49 -1.82 10.56 3.66
N ILE A 50 -3.02 10.21 3.22
CA ILE A 50 -3.97 11.14 2.64
C ILE A 50 -5.31 10.90 3.34
N PRO A 51 -6.31 11.79 3.19
CA PRO A 51 -7.56 11.63 3.93
C PRO A 51 -8.27 10.29 3.72
N THR A 52 -8.16 9.69 2.55
CA THR A 52 -8.87 8.45 2.25
C THR A 52 -7.97 7.22 2.27
N GLY A 53 -6.69 7.38 2.58
CA GLY A 53 -5.78 6.24 2.59
C GLY A 53 -4.34 6.70 2.51
N TYR A 54 -3.62 6.26 1.47
CA TYR A 54 -2.20 6.56 1.32
C TYR A 54 -1.83 6.82 -0.12
N ARG A 55 -0.84 7.67 -0.30
CA ARG A 55 -0.19 7.83 -1.59
C ARG A 55 1.10 7.03 -1.55
N VAL A 56 1.28 6.14 -2.50
CA VAL A 56 2.43 5.27 -2.57
C VAL A 56 3.24 5.60 -3.80
N ALA A 57 4.52 5.88 -3.61
CA ALA A 57 5.44 6.14 -4.70
C ALA A 57 6.45 5.01 -4.78
N ALA A 58 6.54 4.38 -5.94
CA ALA A 58 7.44 3.25 -6.17
C ALA A 58 7.89 3.28 -7.62
N GLU A 59 9.16 3.03 -7.87
CA GLU A 59 9.72 2.90 -9.21
C GLU A 59 9.41 4.10 -10.11
N GLY A 60 9.39 5.29 -9.51
CA GLY A 60 9.12 6.52 -10.27
C GLY A 60 7.66 6.80 -10.54
N GLU A 61 6.77 5.97 -10.06
CA GLU A 61 5.33 6.13 -10.25
C GLU A 61 4.64 6.34 -8.94
N GLN A 62 3.47 6.98 -8.97
CA GLN A 62 2.69 7.22 -7.78
C GLN A 62 1.27 6.73 -7.98
N ILE A 63 0.70 6.18 -6.92
CA ILE A 63 -0.66 5.67 -6.95
C ILE A 63 -1.33 6.00 -5.62
N LEU A 64 -2.63 6.25 -5.67
CA LEU A 64 -3.42 6.47 -4.47
C LEU A 64 -4.07 5.16 -4.07
N VAL A 65 -3.86 4.76 -2.81
CA VAL A 65 -4.43 3.54 -2.25
C VAL A 65 -5.48 3.96 -1.24
N GLU A 66 -6.73 3.82 -1.60
CA GLU A 66 -7.85 4.19 -0.74
C GLU A 66 -8.32 2.96 0.00
N LEU A 67 -8.48 3.08 1.32
CA LEU A 67 -8.71 1.95 2.19
C LEU A 67 -9.93 2.20 3.07
N LYS A 68 -10.63 1.12 3.40
CA LYS A 68 -11.69 1.20 4.38
C LYS A 68 -11.14 1.12 5.79
N ASP A 69 -10.15 0.26 6.01
CA ASP A 69 -9.53 0.08 7.32
C ASP A 69 -8.20 0.80 7.36
N ILE A 70 -8.25 2.12 7.41
CA ILE A 70 -7.05 2.95 7.42
C ILE A 70 -6.20 2.69 8.67
N ASP A 71 -6.86 2.54 9.82
CA ASP A 71 -6.14 2.33 11.08
C ASP A 71 -5.41 0.99 11.10
N GLY A 72 -6.06 -0.07 10.65
CA GLY A 72 -5.42 -1.37 10.57
C GLY A 72 -4.23 -1.36 9.62
N PHE A 73 -4.37 -0.66 8.51
CA PHE A 73 -3.29 -0.54 7.55
C PHE A 73 -2.11 0.25 8.15
N ALA A 74 -2.40 1.32 8.87
CA ALA A 74 -1.36 2.11 9.54
C ALA A 74 -0.60 1.27 10.57
N ASP A 75 -1.32 0.44 11.32
CA ASP A 75 -0.69 -0.46 12.29
C ASP A 75 0.23 -1.46 11.61
N ALA A 76 -0.23 -2.04 10.51
CA ALA A 76 0.56 -3.01 9.76
C ALA A 76 1.83 -2.36 9.22
N LEU A 77 1.72 -1.13 8.70
CA LEU A 77 2.88 -0.41 8.21
C LEU A 77 3.87 -0.14 9.34
N ALA A 78 3.38 0.30 10.48
CA ALA A 78 4.25 0.63 11.60
C ALA A 78 5.02 -0.60 12.09
N GLN A 79 4.34 -1.73 12.19
CA GLN A 79 4.97 -2.96 12.64
C GLN A 79 6.03 -3.45 11.65
N ASN A 80 5.71 -3.39 10.38
CA ASN A 80 6.63 -3.88 9.36
C ASN A 80 7.78 -2.90 9.10
N ALA A 81 7.53 -1.60 9.18
CA ALA A 81 8.59 -0.61 9.06
C ALA A 81 9.57 -0.75 10.21
N ARG A 82 9.07 -1.02 11.42
CA ARG A 82 9.90 -1.21 12.59
C ARG A 82 10.83 -2.40 12.40
N LYS A 83 10.30 -3.51 11.89
CA LYS A 83 11.10 -4.68 11.59
C LYS A 83 12.16 -4.37 10.54
N THR A 84 11.78 -3.63 9.52
CA THR A 84 12.67 -3.31 8.43
C THR A 84 13.81 -2.42 8.88
N ARG A 85 13.54 -1.47 9.76
CA ARG A 85 14.55 -0.53 10.24
C ARG A 85 15.49 -1.13 11.25
N PHE A 86 15.02 -2.13 11.95
CA PHE A 86 15.79 -2.69 13.05
C PHE A 86 16.87 -3.63 12.54
N ARG A 87 18.05 -3.45 13.05
CA ARG A 87 19.15 -4.32 12.67
C ARG A 87 20.03 -4.63 13.79
#